data_66c3614a5de5d88ebe014146e41791c2
#
_entry.id   66c3614a5de5d88ebe014146e41791c2
#
_cell.length_a   1.000
_cell.length_b   1.000
_cell.length_c   1.000
_cell.angle_alpha   90.00
_cell.angle_beta   90.00
_cell.angle_gamma   90.00
#
_symmetry.space_group_name_H-M   'P 1'
#
loop_
_entity.id
_entity.type
_entity.pdbx_description
1 polymer ?
#
loop_
_entity_poly.entity_id
_entity_poly.type
_entity_poly.pdbx_seq_one_letter_code
_entity_poly.pdbx_strand_id
1 'polypeptide(L)'
;MFGLIVVASEDLGVALQYLFIFVIMAFVGGVSLLWFLGAFAVLLVASPFLWQFLSYDRRSRIWVLFDPRIDPAAQDQRYQMNRSLRALQNGGITGQGLYHGTMVQSGTIPAQHTDLIFSSIGEELGMLGCMAVLILLTAIIIRIIYVGIKSGNYMNRLICVGIAGMLTAQVFINIGVCIGLVPVIGLTLPFFSYGGSSLVTMFFAMGIVSGINMRPAPDSSARYIRPPLSA
;
A
#
# COMPACT_ATOMS: atom_id res chain seq x y z
N MET A 1 1.85 -21.62 -0.93
CA MET A 1 0.39 -21.62 -0.74
C MET A 1 -0.21 -20.24 -0.97
N PHE A 2 0.19 -19.15 -0.26
CA PHE A 2 -0.33 -17.79 -0.51
C PHE A 2 -0.12 -17.28 -1.93
N GLY A 3 1.04 -17.51 -2.55
CA GLY A 3 1.30 -17.09 -3.93
C GLY A 3 0.37 -17.72 -4.96
N LEU A 4 -0.06 -18.96 -4.76
CA LEU A 4 -1.04 -19.63 -5.62
C LEU A 4 -2.44 -19.02 -5.50
N ILE A 5 -2.86 -18.62 -4.29
CA ILE A 5 -4.14 -17.95 -4.05
C ILE A 5 -4.15 -16.58 -4.72
N VAL A 6 -3.03 -15.85 -4.66
CA VAL A 6 -2.88 -14.54 -5.28
C VAL A 6 -2.89 -14.62 -6.81
N VAL A 7 -2.27 -15.63 -7.39
CA VAL A 7 -2.33 -15.88 -8.84
C VAL A 7 -3.74 -16.28 -9.26
N ALA A 8 -4.45 -17.04 -8.42
CA ALA A 8 -5.82 -17.47 -8.67
C ALA A 8 -6.86 -16.36 -8.49
N SER A 9 -6.60 -15.35 -7.66
CA SER A 9 -7.51 -14.21 -7.40
C SER A 9 -7.56 -13.19 -8.53
N GLU A 10 -6.69 -13.30 -9.53
CA GLU A 10 -6.58 -12.39 -10.68
C GLU A 10 -6.29 -10.92 -10.32
N ASP A 11 -6.06 -10.60 -9.05
CA ASP A 11 -5.83 -9.25 -8.54
C ASP A 11 -4.33 -8.93 -8.41
N LEU A 12 -3.81 -8.19 -9.38
CA LEU A 12 -2.40 -7.77 -9.40
C LEU A 12 -2.06 -6.82 -8.23
N GLY A 13 -3.01 -6.01 -7.78
CA GLY A 13 -2.78 -5.06 -6.68
C GLY A 13 -2.52 -5.78 -5.37
N VAL A 14 -3.39 -6.72 -5.03
CA VAL A 14 -3.25 -7.56 -3.84
C VAL A 14 -1.98 -8.41 -3.91
N ALA A 15 -1.65 -8.96 -5.10
CA ALA A 15 -0.42 -9.71 -5.31
C ALA A 15 0.83 -8.88 -5.00
N LEU A 16 0.90 -7.66 -5.53
CA LEU A 16 2.01 -6.74 -5.33
C LEU A 16 2.13 -6.32 -3.86
N GLN A 17 1.00 -6.09 -3.19
CA GLN A 17 0.96 -5.76 -1.76
C GLN A 17 1.53 -6.90 -0.91
N TYR A 18 1.10 -8.15 -1.14
CA TYR A 18 1.62 -9.30 -0.40
C TYR A 18 3.12 -9.53 -0.65
N LEU A 19 3.57 -9.36 -1.89
CA LEU A 19 5.00 -9.43 -2.22
C LEU A 19 5.79 -8.39 -1.44
N PHE A 20 5.31 -7.15 -1.39
CA PHE A 20 5.97 -6.06 -0.66
C PHE A 20 6.05 -6.35 0.85
N ILE A 21 4.95 -6.81 1.45
CA ILE A 21 4.92 -7.22 2.87
C ILE A 21 5.92 -8.35 3.12
N PHE A 22 5.92 -9.37 2.26
CA PHE A 22 6.84 -10.50 2.39
C PHE A 22 8.30 -10.06 2.34
N VAL A 23 8.66 -9.22 1.37
CA VAL A 23 10.03 -8.71 1.22
C VAL A 23 10.47 -7.93 2.47
N ILE A 24 9.63 -7.02 2.97
CA ILE A 24 9.95 -6.23 4.16
C ILE A 24 10.08 -7.14 5.40
N MET A 25 9.13 -8.06 5.59
CA MET A 25 9.17 -8.96 6.74
C MET A 25 10.40 -9.89 6.69
N ALA A 26 10.73 -10.42 5.52
CA ALA A 26 11.90 -11.29 5.34
C ALA A 26 13.21 -10.51 5.57
N PHE A 27 13.30 -9.27 5.09
CA PHE A 27 14.45 -8.40 5.33
C PHE A 27 14.65 -8.11 6.82
N VAL A 28 13.61 -7.70 7.52
CA VAL A 28 13.66 -7.46 8.98
C VAL A 28 13.84 -8.78 9.76
N GLY A 29 13.38 -9.89 9.20
CA GLY A 29 13.58 -11.25 9.70
C GLY A 29 15.02 -11.74 9.64
N GLY A 30 15.93 -10.99 8.97
CA GLY A 30 17.36 -11.31 8.89
C GLY A 30 17.76 -12.09 7.64
N VAL A 31 16.90 -12.17 6.62
CA VAL A 31 17.28 -12.74 5.32
C VAL A 31 18.30 -11.82 4.65
N SER A 32 19.43 -12.38 4.21
CA SER A 32 20.49 -11.59 3.59
C SER A 32 20.05 -10.95 2.27
N LEU A 33 20.57 -9.76 1.98
CA LEU A 33 20.29 -9.01 0.75
C LEU A 33 20.61 -9.82 -0.52
N LEU A 34 21.57 -10.73 -0.45
CA LEU A 34 21.96 -11.59 -1.58
C LEU A 34 20.79 -12.46 -2.07
N TRP A 35 19.94 -12.95 -1.17
CA TRP A 35 18.76 -13.72 -1.55
C TRP A 35 17.73 -12.88 -2.32
N PHE A 36 17.55 -11.61 -1.92
CA PHE A 36 16.66 -10.69 -2.64
C PHE A 36 17.22 -10.34 -4.02
N LEU A 37 18.54 -10.10 -4.12
CA LEU A 37 19.19 -9.87 -5.42
C LEU A 37 19.10 -11.10 -6.31
N GLY A 38 19.30 -12.30 -5.75
CA GLY A 38 19.13 -13.56 -6.48
C GLY A 38 17.70 -13.75 -6.98
N ALA A 39 16.70 -13.55 -6.11
CA ALA A 39 15.29 -13.62 -6.48
C ALA A 39 14.91 -12.59 -7.54
N PHE A 40 15.42 -11.36 -7.43
CA PHE A 40 15.20 -10.33 -8.44
C PHE A 40 15.84 -10.68 -9.78
N ALA A 41 17.07 -11.21 -9.78
CA ALA A 41 17.72 -11.68 -11.00
C ALA A 41 16.93 -12.82 -11.67
N VAL A 42 16.43 -13.77 -10.89
CA VAL A 42 15.57 -14.86 -11.41
C VAL A 42 14.28 -14.28 -12.01
N LEU A 43 13.64 -13.31 -11.35
CA LEU A 43 12.44 -12.65 -11.88
C LEU A 43 12.72 -11.88 -13.18
N LEU A 44 13.86 -11.21 -13.28
CA LEU A 44 14.27 -10.53 -14.53
C LEU A 44 14.45 -11.51 -15.68
N VAL A 45 15.12 -12.64 -15.44
CA VAL A 45 15.32 -13.69 -16.48
C VAL A 45 14.00 -14.36 -16.83
N ALA A 46 13.11 -14.58 -15.86
CA ALA A 46 11.80 -15.19 -16.07
C ALA A 46 10.77 -14.23 -16.67
N SER A 47 11.00 -12.90 -16.61
CA SER A 47 10.02 -11.89 -17.01
C SER A 47 9.52 -12.03 -18.46
N PRO A 48 10.36 -12.32 -19.50
CA PRO A 48 9.85 -12.50 -20.86
C PRO A 48 8.98 -13.75 -21.01
N PHE A 49 9.24 -14.78 -20.20
CA PHE A 49 8.43 -15.98 -20.17
C PHE A 49 7.10 -15.72 -19.45
N LEU A 50 7.13 -15.09 -18.27
CA LEU A 50 5.93 -14.71 -17.51
C LEU A 50 5.04 -13.77 -18.31
N TRP A 51 5.62 -12.89 -19.11
CA TRP A 51 4.87 -11.98 -19.99
C TRP A 51 3.93 -12.71 -20.94
N GLN A 52 4.32 -13.89 -21.43
CA GLN A 52 3.50 -14.67 -22.35
C GLN A 52 2.24 -15.24 -21.69
N PHE A 53 2.25 -15.44 -20.38
CA PHE A 53 1.11 -15.96 -19.62
C PHE A 53 0.16 -14.87 -19.13
N LEU A 54 0.53 -13.58 -19.24
CA LEU A 54 -0.38 -12.50 -18.86
C LEU A 54 -1.50 -12.36 -19.89
N SER A 55 -2.75 -12.22 -19.40
CA SER A 55 -3.90 -11.88 -20.23
C SER A 55 -3.71 -10.53 -20.92
N TYR A 56 -4.42 -10.32 -22.03
CA TYR A 56 -4.34 -9.06 -22.79
C TYR A 56 -4.63 -7.85 -21.90
N ASP A 57 -5.64 -7.92 -21.05
CA ASP A 57 -6.02 -6.82 -20.15
C ASP A 57 -4.91 -6.46 -19.14
N ARG A 58 -4.17 -7.45 -18.64
CA ARG A 58 -3.05 -7.20 -17.73
C ARG A 58 -1.84 -6.60 -18.44
N ARG A 59 -1.59 -7.02 -19.69
CA ARG A 59 -0.54 -6.43 -20.52
C ARG A 59 -0.88 -5.00 -20.89
N SER A 60 -2.13 -4.72 -21.27
CA SER A 60 -2.57 -3.37 -21.63
C SER A 60 -2.41 -2.39 -20.45
N ARG A 61 -2.67 -2.84 -19.22
CA ARG A 61 -2.46 -2.02 -18.00
C ARG A 61 -1.02 -1.53 -17.86
N ILE A 62 -0.05 -2.37 -18.18
CA ILE A 62 1.38 -2.01 -18.10
C ILE A 62 1.77 -1.15 -19.30
N TRP A 63 1.31 -1.52 -20.50
CA TRP A 63 1.66 -0.81 -21.73
C TRP A 63 1.10 0.63 -21.79
N VAL A 64 -0.07 0.87 -21.19
CA VAL A 64 -0.68 2.21 -21.13
C VAL A 64 0.23 3.24 -20.45
N LEU A 65 1.12 2.81 -19.56
CA LEU A 65 2.10 3.71 -18.93
C LEU A 65 3.17 4.22 -19.92
N PHE A 66 3.53 3.39 -20.91
CA PHE A 66 4.65 3.67 -21.83
C PHE A 66 4.19 4.13 -23.21
N ASP A 67 3.08 3.61 -23.73
CA ASP A 67 2.58 3.95 -25.05
C ASP A 67 1.14 4.49 -25.02
N PRO A 68 0.99 5.79 -25.31
CA PRO A 68 -0.33 6.43 -25.44
C PRO A 68 -1.27 5.85 -26.49
N ARG A 69 -0.75 5.10 -27.45
CA ARG A 69 -1.51 4.62 -28.61
C ARG A 69 -2.27 3.31 -28.36
N ILE A 70 -1.97 2.63 -27.25
CA ILE A 70 -2.55 1.32 -26.95
C ILE A 70 -3.99 1.43 -26.46
N ASP A 71 -4.38 2.58 -25.91
CA ASP A 71 -5.78 2.90 -25.57
C ASP A 71 -6.22 4.17 -26.32
N PRO A 72 -6.43 4.08 -27.67
CA PRO A 72 -6.69 5.24 -28.50
C PRO A 72 -8.02 5.93 -28.17
N ALA A 73 -8.98 5.21 -27.60
CA ALA A 73 -10.26 5.76 -27.18
C ALA A 73 -10.21 6.40 -25.80
N ALA A 74 -9.12 6.21 -25.07
CA ALA A 74 -8.95 6.64 -23.67
C ALA A 74 -10.18 6.28 -22.79
N GLN A 75 -10.79 5.13 -23.07
CA GLN A 75 -12.07 4.77 -22.48
C GLN A 75 -11.95 4.01 -21.17
N ASP A 76 -10.77 3.42 -20.89
CA ASP A 76 -10.59 2.56 -19.73
C ASP A 76 -9.51 3.13 -18.78
N GLN A 77 -8.33 2.59 -18.75
CA GLN A 77 -7.32 2.90 -17.71
C GLN A 77 -6.63 4.24 -17.93
N ARG A 78 -6.34 4.56 -19.19
CA ARG A 78 -5.79 5.86 -19.54
C ARG A 78 -6.77 7.00 -19.25
N TYR A 79 -8.05 6.76 -19.48
CA TYR A 79 -9.09 7.72 -19.11
C TYR A 79 -9.05 8.01 -17.60
N GLN A 80 -9.01 6.95 -16.77
CA GLN A 80 -8.95 7.06 -15.32
C GLN A 80 -7.70 7.84 -14.88
N MET A 81 -6.53 7.48 -15.41
CA MET A 81 -5.27 8.15 -15.12
C MET A 81 -5.26 9.62 -15.53
N ASN A 82 -5.74 9.94 -16.74
CA ASN A 82 -5.82 11.32 -17.22
C ASN A 82 -6.80 12.16 -16.38
N ARG A 83 -7.93 11.58 -15.95
CA ARG A 83 -8.89 12.26 -15.08
C ARG A 83 -8.30 12.54 -13.70
N SER A 84 -7.59 11.57 -13.15
CA SER A 84 -6.86 11.69 -11.90
C SER A 84 -5.83 12.84 -11.95
N LEU A 85 -4.98 12.87 -12.97
CA LEU A 85 -3.99 13.92 -13.15
C LEU A 85 -4.61 15.29 -13.34
N ARG A 86 -5.69 15.40 -14.11
CA ARG A 86 -6.41 16.67 -14.30
C ARG A 86 -7.03 17.17 -13.01
N ALA A 87 -7.61 16.28 -12.19
CA ALA A 87 -8.15 16.65 -10.89
C ALA A 87 -7.06 17.23 -9.97
N LEU A 88 -5.89 16.59 -9.90
CA LEU A 88 -4.74 17.11 -9.16
C LEU A 88 -4.27 18.48 -9.68
N GLN A 89 -4.24 18.66 -11.00
CA GLN A 89 -3.86 19.94 -11.63
C GLN A 89 -4.88 21.04 -11.32
N ASN A 90 -6.18 20.72 -11.39
CA ASN A 90 -7.26 21.68 -11.12
C ASN A 90 -7.25 22.18 -9.68
N GLY A 91 -6.83 21.35 -8.73
CA GLY A 91 -6.77 21.73 -7.32
C GLY A 91 -5.64 22.72 -7.00
N GLY A 92 -4.55 22.72 -7.74
CA GLY A 92 -3.43 23.63 -7.48
C GLY A 92 -2.87 23.51 -6.06
N ILE A 93 -2.51 24.65 -5.45
CA ILE A 93 -1.92 24.66 -4.10
C ILE A 93 -2.99 24.56 -3.01
N THR A 94 -4.07 25.33 -3.11
CA THR A 94 -5.08 25.51 -2.06
C THR A 94 -6.36 24.72 -2.27
N GLY A 95 -6.53 24.11 -3.45
CA GLY A 95 -7.75 23.41 -3.82
C GLY A 95 -8.87 24.36 -4.29
N GLN A 96 -9.93 23.75 -4.82
CA GLN A 96 -11.16 24.45 -5.22
C GLN A 96 -12.13 24.69 -4.05
N GLY A 97 -11.86 24.09 -2.90
CA GLY A 97 -12.71 24.09 -1.72
C GLY A 97 -13.45 22.75 -1.53
N LEU A 98 -13.72 22.42 -0.30
CA LEU A 98 -14.41 21.18 0.07
C LEU A 98 -15.83 21.21 -0.56
N TYR A 99 -16.21 20.13 -1.23
CA TYR A 99 -17.44 19.98 -1.99
C TYR A 99 -17.60 20.96 -3.17
N HIS A 100 -16.51 21.61 -3.64
CA HIS A 100 -16.52 22.50 -4.79
C HIS A 100 -15.64 22.00 -5.95
N GLY A 101 -15.04 20.81 -5.82
CA GLY A 101 -14.27 20.17 -6.88
C GLY A 101 -15.13 19.93 -8.13
N THR A 102 -14.79 20.57 -9.24
CA THR A 102 -15.61 20.51 -10.47
C THR A 102 -15.68 19.09 -11.04
N MET A 103 -14.58 18.35 -11.03
CA MET A 103 -14.54 16.98 -11.53
C MET A 103 -15.09 15.98 -10.52
N VAL A 104 -14.87 16.23 -9.22
CA VAL A 104 -15.44 15.41 -8.13
C VAL A 104 -16.96 15.52 -8.14
N GLN A 105 -17.51 16.73 -8.18
CA GLN A 105 -18.95 16.95 -8.14
C GLN A 105 -19.68 16.50 -9.42
N SER A 106 -19.02 16.60 -10.57
CA SER A 106 -19.58 16.11 -11.83
C SER A 106 -19.49 14.57 -11.98
N GLY A 107 -18.87 13.87 -11.04
CA GLY A 107 -18.68 12.41 -11.10
C GLY A 107 -17.82 11.95 -12.28
N THR A 108 -16.97 12.84 -12.83
CA THR A 108 -16.14 12.53 -13.97
C THR A 108 -14.86 11.76 -13.64
N ILE A 109 -14.54 11.62 -12.35
CA ILE A 109 -13.41 10.80 -11.87
C ILE A 109 -13.96 9.41 -11.57
N PRO A 110 -13.59 8.37 -12.34
CA PRO A 110 -14.00 7.01 -12.02
C PRO A 110 -13.43 6.56 -10.67
N ALA A 111 -14.17 5.76 -9.92
CA ALA A 111 -13.72 5.26 -8.61
C ALA A 111 -13.15 6.34 -7.66
N GLN A 112 -13.70 7.57 -7.72
CA GLN A 112 -13.23 8.74 -6.98
C GLN A 112 -13.24 8.57 -5.46
N HIS A 113 -14.08 7.69 -4.93
CA HIS A 113 -14.19 7.42 -3.49
C HIS A 113 -13.33 6.24 -3.02
N THR A 114 -12.79 5.45 -3.93
CA THR A 114 -12.01 4.24 -3.63
C THR A 114 -10.56 4.40 -4.07
N ASP A 115 -10.26 4.10 -5.32
CA ASP A 115 -8.90 3.97 -5.83
C ASP A 115 -8.25 5.31 -6.17
N LEU A 116 -9.04 6.31 -6.54
CA LEU A 116 -8.58 7.65 -6.92
C LEU A 116 -8.94 8.73 -5.89
N ILE A 117 -9.17 8.33 -4.63
CA ILE A 117 -9.53 9.27 -3.55
C ILE A 117 -8.48 10.36 -3.34
N PHE A 118 -7.19 10.03 -3.50
CA PHE A 118 -6.12 11.02 -3.37
C PHE A 118 -6.22 12.15 -4.40
N SER A 119 -6.69 11.84 -5.61
CA SER A 119 -6.94 12.85 -6.65
C SER A 119 -8.13 13.74 -6.30
N SER A 120 -9.18 13.18 -5.71
CA SER A 120 -10.34 13.95 -5.23
C SER A 120 -9.93 14.89 -4.09
N ILE A 121 -9.12 14.41 -3.15
CA ILE A 121 -8.53 15.25 -2.09
C ILE A 121 -7.68 16.35 -2.71
N GLY A 122 -6.90 16.04 -3.73
CA GLY A 122 -6.06 17.01 -4.44
C GLY A 122 -6.86 18.09 -5.17
N GLU A 123 -8.00 17.75 -5.77
CA GLU A 123 -8.87 18.75 -6.42
C GLU A 123 -9.52 19.68 -5.39
N GLU A 124 -10.07 19.12 -4.29
CA GLU A 124 -10.83 19.91 -3.32
C GLU A 124 -9.94 20.68 -2.33
N LEU A 125 -8.90 20.04 -1.80
CA LEU A 125 -8.03 20.61 -0.76
C LEU A 125 -6.65 21.03 -1.28
N GLY A 126 -6.36 20.77 -2.54
CA GLY A 126 -5.11 21.13 -3.20
C GLY A 126 -3.90 20.34 -2.69
N MET A 127 -2.71 20.83 -3.03
CA MET A 127 -1.46 20.25 -2.61
C MET A 127 -1.30 20.26 -1.07
N LEU A 128 -1.86 21.27 -0.39
CA LEU A 128 -1.83 21.36 1.07
C LEU A 128 -2.60 20.20 1.72
N GLY A 129 -3.78 19.85 1.19
CA GLY A 129 -4.56 18.70 1.65
C GLY A 129 -3.84 17.39 1.40
N CYS A 130 -3.26 17.20 0.21
CA CYS A 130 -2.44 16.03 -0.12
C CYS A 130 -1.26 15.87 0.84
N MET A 131 -0.53 16.95 1.13
CA MET A 131 0.59 16.94 2.08
C MET A 131 0.14 16.61 3.50
N ALA A 132 -0.99 17.16 3.96
CA ALA A 132 -1.54 16.84 5.27
C ALA A 132 -1.87 15.33 5.40
N VAL A 133 -2.50 14.73 4.38
CA VAL A 133 -2.80 13.30 4.33
C VAL A 133 -1.51 12.48 4.37
N LEU A 134 -0.50 12.84 3.58
CA LEU A 134 0.81 12.16 3.57
C LEU A 134 1.50 12.23 4.93
N ILE A 135 1.51 13.39 5.58
CA ILE A 135 2.11 13.58 6.91
C ILE A 135 1.40 12.70 7.94
N LEU A 136 0.07 12.66 7.94
CA LEU A 136 -0.71 11.84 8.87
C LEU A 136 -0.45 10.35 8.66
N LEU A 137 -0.48 9.86 7.43
CA LEU A 137 -0.20 8.45 7.12
C LEU A 137 1.24 8.07 7.48
N THR A 138 2.20 8.93 7.17
CA THR A 138 3.61 8.74 7.53
C THR A 138 3.79 8.70 9.05
N ALA A 139 3.14 9.59 9.79
CA ALA A 139 3.17 9.60 11.26
C ALA A 139 2.62 8.29 11.85
N ILE A 140 1.52 7.76 11.29
CA ILE A 140 0.97 6.46 11.70
C ILE A 140 1.99 5.35 11.45
N ILE A 141 2.58 5.28 10.25
CA ILE A 141 3.57 4.25 9.89
C ILE A 141 4.79 4.32 10.83
N ILE A 142 5.33 5.52 11.06
CA ILE A 142 6.46 5.72 11.98
C ILE A 142 6.09 5.27 13.40
N ARG A 143 4.87 5.59 13.85
CA ARG A 143 4.40 5.18 15.18
C ARG A 143 4.31 3.66 15.31
N ILE A 144 3.82 2.96 14.29
CA ILE A 144 3.76 1.50 14.28
C ILE A 144 5.17 0.89 14.37
N ILE A 145 6.11 1.40 13.59
CA ILE A 145 7.50 0.95 13.60
C ILE A 145 8.12 1.18 14.99
N TYR A 146 7.88 2.36 15.58
CA TYR A 146 8.37 2.69 16.93
C TYR A 146 7.85 1.71 17.99
N VAL A 147 6.54 1.39 17.95
CA VAL A 147 5.93 0.39 18.84
C VAL A 147 6.59 -0.97 18.67
N GLY A 148 6.83 -1.40 17.44
CA GLY A 148 7.51 -2.66 17.15
C GLY A 148 8.92 -2.72 17.71
N ILE A 149 9.70 -1.65 17.56
CA ILE A 149 11.07 -1.57 18.08
C ILE A 149 11.06 -1.62 19.62
N LYS A 150 10.13 -0.90 20.25
CA LYS A 150 10.05 -0.79 21.72
C LYS A 150 9.52 -2.04 22.40
N SER A 151 8.81 -2.92 21.68
CA SER A 151 8.14 -4.09 22.29
C SER A 151 9.08 -5.14 22.89
N GLY A 152 10.37 -5.14 22.54
CA GLY A 152 11.38 -6.08 23.03
C GLY A 152 11.17 -7.54 22.60
N ASN A 153 10.03 -7.88 21.98
CA ASN A 153 9.70 -9.21 21.51
C ASN A 153 9.83 -9.28 19.98
N TYR A 154 10.60 -10.25 19.50
CA TYR A 154 10.83 -10.45 18.06
C TYR A 154 9.53 -10.64 17.26
N MET A 155 8.58 -11.44 17.78
CA MET A 155 7.30 -11.67 17.12
C MET A 155 6.48 -10.38 17.00
N ASN A 156 6.39 -9.59 18.09
CA ASN A 156 5.70 -8.32 18.07
C ASN A 156 6.32 -7.32 17.09
N ARG A 157 7.65 -7.32 16.99
CA ARG A 157 8.39 -6.51 16.02
C ARG A 157 8.04 -6.90 14.57
N LEU A 158 8.01 -8.21 14.27
CA LEU A 158 7.62 -8.69 12.93
C LEU A 158 6.18 -8.35 12.57
N ILE A 159 5.25 -8.46 13.54
CA ILE A 159 3.84 -8.07 13.33
C ILE A 159 3.74 -6.59 12.99
N CYS A 160 4.38 -5.72 13.80
CA CYS A 160 4.36 -4.27 13.55
C CYS A 160 5.00 -3.93 12.20
N VAL A 161 6.10 -4.57 11.84
CA VAL A 161 6.78 -4.37 10.55
C VAL A 161 5.89 -4.83 9.38
N GLY A 162 5.19 -5.95 9.52
CA GLY A 162 4.24 -6.43 8.51
C GLY A 162 3.09 -5.43 8.29
N ILE A 163 2.50 -4.91 9.38
CA ILE A 163 1.43 -3.90 9.31
C ILE A 163 1.96 -2.59 8.72
N ALA A 164 3.11 -2.11 9.16
CA ALA A 164 3.74 -0.91 8.59
C ALA A 164 4.04 -1.09 7.10
N GLY A 165 4.56 -2.25 6.70
CA GLY A 165 4.80 -2.61 5.30
C GLY A 165 3.53 -2.62 4.46
N MET A 166 2.45 -3.17 4.99
CA MET A 166 1.13 -3.16 4.34
C MET A 166 0.65 -1.72 4.08
N LEU A 167 0.65 -0.87 5.10
CA LEU A 167 0.24 0.53 4.96
C LEU A 167 1.14 1.28 3.98
N THR A 168 2.45 1.08 4.07
CA THR A 168 3.41 1.72 3.17
C THR A 168 3.14 1.32 1.72
N ALA A 169 2.94 0.03 1.44
CA ALA A 169 2.63 -0.45 0.09
C ALA A 169 1.34 0.19 -0.46
N GLN A 170 0.27 0.22 0.33
CA GLN A 170 -1.00 0.82 -0.08
C GLN A 170 -0.87 2.31 -0.38
N VAL A 171 -0.18 3.06 0.49
CA VAL A 171 0.06 4.51 0.28
C VAL A 171 0.86 4.74 -1.01
N PHE A 172 2.00 4.03 -1.18
CA PHE A 172 2.83 4.19 -2.37
C PHE A 172 2.11 3.83 -3.67
N ILE A 173 1.40 2.72 -3.66
CA ILE A 173 0.70 2.25 -4.86
C ILE A 173 -0.47 3.16 -5.19
N ASN A 174 -1.33 3.52 -4.22
CA ASN A 174 -2.48 4.38 -4.46
C ASN A 174 -2.07 5.76 -4.97
N ILE A 175 -1.09 6.39 -4.32
CA ILE A 175 -0.58 7.68 -4.79
C ILE A 175 0.09 7.55 -6.15
N GLY A 176 0.90 6.49 -6.36
CA GLY A 176 1.53 6.18 -7.64
C GLY A 176 0.51 6.05 -8.79
N VAL A 177 -0.65 5.44 -8.52
CA VAL A 177 -1.77 5.38 -9.47
C VAL A 177 -2.32 6.79 -9.75
N CYS A 178 -2.57 7.59 -8.70
CA CYS A 178 -3.14 8.92 -8.85
C CYS A 178 -2.24 9.89 -9.64
N ILE A 179 -0.91 9.76 -9.50
CA ILE A 179 0.07 10.57 -10.25
C ILE A 179 0.53 9.92 -11.56
N GLY A 180 -0.05 8.79 -11.95
CA GLY A 180 0.22 8.13 -13.23
C GLY A 180 1.55 7.38 -13.33
N LEU A 181 2.20 7.05 -12.20
CA LEU A 181 3.44 6.27 -12.17
C LEU A 181 3.19 4.75 -12.13
N VAL A 182 2.03 4.34 -11.65
CA VAL A 182 1.63 2.95 -11.51
C VAL A 182 0.29 2.77 -12.22
N PRO A 183 0.06 1.62 -12.91
CA PRO A 183 -1.23 1.36 -13.53
C PRO A 183 -2.34 1.26 -12.46
N VAL A 184 -3.58 1.49 -12.86
CA VAL A 184 -4.73 1.35 -11.95
C VAL A 184 -4.90 -0.12 -11.59
N ILE A 185 -4.73 -0.46 -10.32
CA ILE A 185 -4.72 -1.84 -9.79
C ILE A 185 -5.67 -2.07 -8.61
N GLY A 186 -6.57 -1.13 -8.31
CA GLY A 186 -7.65 -1.34 -7.35
C GLY A 186 -7.22 -1.38 -5.88
N LEU A 187 -6.17 -0.65 -5.47
CA LEU A 187 -5.76 -0.55 -4.07
C LEU A 187 -6.24 0.75 -3.42
N THR A 188 -6.90 0.60 -2.28
CA THR A 188 -7.45 1.70 -1.50
C THR A 188 -6.38 2.45 -0.70
N LEU A 189 -6.55 3.76 -0.51
CA LEU A 189 -5.72 4.56 0.40
C LEU A 189 -6.15 4.29 1.85
N PRO A 190 -5.24 3.86 2.74
CA PRO A 190 -5.58 3.53 4.13
C PRO A 190 -6.32 4.67 4.85
N PHE A 191 -7.41 4.35 5.53
CA PHE A 191 -8.26 5.25 6.33
C PHE A 191 -9.02 6.33 5.55
N PHE A 192 -8.69 6.60 4.29
CA PHE A 192 -9.31 7.65 3.48
C PHE A 192 -10.29 7.10 2.46
N SER A 193 -9.96 5.97 1.82
CA SER A 193 -10.83 5.38 0.81
C SER A 193 -12.10 4.80 1.40
N TYR A 194 -13.18 4.94 0.67
CA TYR A 194 -14.44 4.27 0.98
C TYR A 194 -14.32 2.77 0.68
N GLY A 195 -14.34 1.96 1.75
CA GLY A 195 -14.27 0.50 1.65
C GLY A 195 -14.50 -0.14 3.02
N GLY A 196 -15.67 -0.73 3.24
CA GLY A 196 -16.03 -1.30 4.54
C GLY A 196 -15.04 -2.38 5.01
N SER A 197 -14.69 -3.33 4.17
CA SER A 197 -13.74 -4.39 4.48
C SER A 197 -12.32 -3.86 4.73
N SER A 198 -11.88 -2.87 3.94
CA SER A 198 -10.59 -2.22 4.12
C SER A 198 -10.50 -1.50 5.46
N LEU A 199 -11.52 -0.70 5.82
CA LEU A 199 -11.59 -0.01 7.11
C LEU A 199 -11.55 -0.97 8.30
N VAL A 200 -12.36 -2.03 8.27
CA VAL A 200 -12.37 -3.05 9.34
C VAL A 200 -10.97 -3.66 9.50
N THR A 201 -10.33 -4.03 8.40
CA THR A 201 -8.97 -4.59 8.41
C THR A 201 -7.95 -3.61 8.99
N MET A 202 -8.03 -2.32 8.62
CA MET A 202 -7.13 -1.27 9.13
C MET A 202 -7.31 -1.07 10.64
N PHE A 203 -8.55 -0.93 11.13
CA PHE A 203 -8.81 -0.77 12.56
C PHE A 203 -8.42 -2.02 13.35
N PHE A 204 -8.64 -3.22 12.80
CA PHE A 204 -8.18 -4.45 13.43
C PHE A 204 -6.65 -4.49 13.55
N ALA A 205 -5.93 -4.14 12.48
CA ALA A 205 -4.47 -4.05 12.50
C ALA A 205 -3.98 -3.02 13.53
N MET A 206 -4.63 -1.85 13.60
CA MET A 206 -4.31 -0.83 14.62
C MET A 206 -4.61 -1.32 16.04
N GLY A 207 -5.68 -2.10 16.24
CA GLY A 207 -5.99 -2.75 17.52
C GLY A 207 -4.87 -3.68 17.98
N ILE A 208 -4.31 -4.49 17.06
CA ILE A 208 -3.16 -5.35 17.35
C ILE A 208 -1.94 -4.52 17.79
N VAL A 209 -1.60 -3.46 17.04
CA VAL A 209 -0.47 -2.57 17.37
C VAL A 209 -0.68 -1.90 18.73
N SER A 210 -1.90 -1.43 19.01
CA SER A 210 -2.26 -0.86 20.31
C SER A 210 -2.09 -1.87 21.43
N GLY A 211 -2.55 -3.11 21.26
CA GLY A 211 -2.37 -4.20 22.20
C GLY A 211 -0.89 -4.51 22.48
N ILE A 212 -0.04 -4.47 21.45
CA ILE A 212 1.42 -4.64 21.61
C ILE A 212 2.01 -3.48 22.43
N ASN A 213 1.59 -2.24 22.17
CA ASN A 213 2.08 -1.05 22.88
C ASN A 213 1.68 -1.04 24.36
N MET A 214 0.53 -1.62 24.71
CA MET A 214 0.04 -1.67 26.09
C MET A 214 0.71 -2.76 26.94
N ARG A 215 1.30 -3.77 26.33
CA ARG A 215 2.00 -4.84 27.06
C ARG A 215 3.44 -4.42 27.31
N PRO A 216 3.88 -4.32 28.58
CA PRO A 216 5.28 -4.05 28.88
C PRO A 216 6.15 -5.16 28.31
N ALA A 217 7.34 -4.79 27.82
CA ALA A 217 8.35 -5.79 27.49
C ALA A 217 8.61 -6.68 28.70
N PRO A 218 8.70 -8.00 28.56
CA PRO A 218 9.06 -8.86 29.68
C PRO A 218 10.37 -8.32 30.26
N ASP A 219 10.37 -8.04 31.56
CA ASP A 219 11.58 -7.63 32.25
C ASP A 219 12.63 -8.70 32.01
N SER A 220 13.72 -8.34 31.37
CA SER A 220 14.86 -9.25 31.12
C SER A 220 15.53 -9.70 32.43
N SER A 221 15.20 -9.05 33.54
CA SER A 221 15.62 -9.38 34.91
C SER A 221 14.80 -10.53 35.53
N ALA A 222 13.60 -10.83 35.02
CA ALA A 222 12.83 -12.01 35.45
C ALA A 222 13.36 -13.27 34.77
N ARG A 223 14.66 -13.56 34.87
CA ARG A 223 15.17 -14.89 34.65
C ARG A 223 14.47 -15.80 35.66
N TYR A 224 13.67 -16.73 35.16
CA TYR A 224 13.12 -17.84 35.95
C TYR A 224 14.28 -18.53 36.68
N ILE A 225 14.48 -18.17 37.94
CA ILE A 225 15.37 -18.86 38.83
C ILE A 225 14.69 -20.21 39.10
N ARG A 226 15.16 -21.26 38.43
CA ARG A 226 14.73 -22.63 38.79
C ARG A 226 14.96 -22.80 40.28
N PRO A 227 13.92 -23.10 41.07
CA PRO A 227 14.17 -23.49 42.46
C PRO A 227 15.13 -24.69 42.47
N PRO A 228 16.11 -24.73 43.40
CA PRO A 228 16.99 -25.86 43.51
C PRO A 228 16.14 -27.12 43.74
N LEU A 229 16.40 -28.16 42.95
CA LEU A 229 15.79 -29.47 43.15
C LEU A 229 16.24 -29.91 44.56
N SER A 230 15.28 -29.90 45.50
CA SER A 230 15.53 -30.50 46.82
C SER A 230 15.86 -31.98 46.63
N ALA A 231 17.07 -32.35 47.04
CA ALA A 231 17.52 -33.73 47.13
C ALA A 231 16.71 -34.50 48.15
#